data_9385405616cc1828baf9120f2234d4a4
#
_entry.id   9385405616cc1828baf9120f2234d4a4
#
_cell.length_a   1.000
_cell.length_b   1.000
_cell.length_c   1.000
_cell.angle_alpha   90.00
_cell.angle_beta   90.00
_cell.angle_gamma   90.00
#
_symmetry.space_group_name_H-M   'P 1'
#
loop_
_entity.id
_entity.type
_entity.pdbx_description
1 polymer ?
#
loop_
_entity_poly.entity_id
_entity_poly.type
_entity_poly.pdbx_seq_one_letter_code
_entity_poly.pdbx_strand_id
1 'polypeptide(L)'
;MNSAHKESLELLGVVHNKCIGAGIKYSISADTLISFEGGLEFDDYIPEIYLSLMYCDYIRLREILINFCQENPGFSYHDYRNTDQFETFEAWFVKESQIHFSDSRKKDAFYYGTRLIITPLFYAGDTVEEWEAAYGLFKDTLCTVNARAVLEGKPLKSYIKLSPKRKISEYYIKKRGQFTIEKCIETYGGKNASKYVVYPHLVTRNNKDPNSLPWIVTELSREITKTVWEDVEIISFYGQDCYCVKDRQTVIGCFPEFAVRQIRSKHKSHLALNGNTYLWRVQQIQIDLLKEFDRICRKHGLRYNLSFGTLLGAVRHGGFIPWDDDIDVTLPAEDFNKLDELMKRELDPEKYYFRCPANEEHNHLIFKHLERKGTVYTKPGRDKLEKQIGVFIDIFPMYPSAHWKVADLIHAKICRYWRTALWATVGADTEPDPKKREYYKRISKPGNRICYERFVRAASFFKNKKYLKFWIAMDRNPYKVPLVRMSNYTDCMEIEFE
;
A
#
# COMPACT_ATOMS: atom_id res chain seq x y z
N MET A 1 13.86 -9.72 -13.35
CA MET A 1 14.29 -9.09 -12.06
C MET A 1 14.49 -7.61 -12.32
N ASN A 2 13.66 -6.76 -11.71
CA ASN A 2 13.72 -5.31 -11.89
C ASN A 2 14.94 -4.69 -11.14
N SER A 3 15.20 -3.39 -11.35
CA SER A 3 16.35 -2.70 -10.75
C SER A 3 16.33 -2.74 -9.22
N ALA A 4 15.18 -2.55 -8.59
CA ALA A 4 15.06 -2.54 -7.13
C ALA A 4 15.38 -3.91 -6.51
N HIS A 5 14.97 -5.00 -7.15
CA HIS A 5 15.28 -6.35 -6.68
C HIS A 5 16.79 -6.67 -6.82
N LYS A 6 17.43 -6.20 -7.89
CA LYS A 6 18.90 -6.34 -8.04
C LYS A 6 19.63 -5.58 -6.93
N GLU A 7 19.19 -4.36 -6.63
CA GLU A 7 19.77 -3.55 -5.55
C GLU A 7 19.54 -4.20 -4.17
N SER A 8 18.38 -4.83 -3.94
CA SER A 8 18.11 -5.55 -2.69
C SER A 8 19.02 -6.75 -2.50
N LEU A 9 19.27 -7.52 -3.55
CA LEU A 9 20.22 -8.65 -3.50
C LEU A 9 21.67 -8.16 -3.33
N GLU A 10 22.04 -7.03 -3.93
CA GLU A 10 23.34 -6.40 -3.71
C GLU A 10 23.52 -5.99 -2.25
N LEU A 11 22.51 -5.34 -1.64
CA LEU A 11 22.52 -5.01 -0.21
C LEU A 11 22.68 -6.27 0.65
N LEU A 12 21.94 -7.33 0.33
CA LEU A 12 22.05 -8.62 1.02
C LEU A 12 23.46 -9.21 0.89
N GLY A 13 24.03 -9.17 -0.30
CA GLY A 13 25.40 -9.65 -0.56
C GLY A 13 26.45 -8.89 0.26
N VAL A 14 26.35 -7.56 0.33
CA VAL A 14 27.23 -6.73 1.18
C VAL A 14 27.12 -7.15 2.64
N VAL A 15 25.90 -7.23 3.17
CA VAL A 15 25.67 -7.63 4.57
C VAL A 15 26.19 -9.05 4.82
N HIS A 16 25.90 -10.00 3.95
CA HIS A 16 26.33 -11.39 4.09
C HIS A 16 27.84 -11.50 4.17
N ASN A 17 28.58 -10.88 3.24
CA ASN A 17 30.03 -10.91 3.20
C ASN A 17 30.65 -10.26 4.43
N LYS A 18 30.11 -9.14 4.91
CA LYS A 18 30.57 -8.49 6.14
C LYS A 18 30.30 -9.35 7.37
N CYS A 19 29.15 -10.01 7.43
CA CYS A 19 28.79 -10.93 8.53
C CYS A 19 29.71 -12.17 8.54
N ILE A 20 29.96 -12.80 7.39
CA ILE A 20 30.92 -13.92 7.30
C ILE A 20 32.31 -13.50 7.81
N GLY A 21 32.84 -12.38 7.32
CA GLY A 21 34.15 -11.89 7.73
C GLY A 21 34.28 -11.55 9.21
N ALA A 22 33.19 -11.18 9.87
CA ALA A 22 33.15 -10.83 11.28
C ALA A 22 32.64 -11.96 12.21
N GLY A 23 32.29 -13.14 11.65
CA GLY A 23 31.69 -14.24 12.40
C GLY A 23 30.33 -13.88 13.03
N ILE A 24 29.56 -13.02 12.36
CA ILE A 24 28.22 -12.61 12.78
C ILE A 24 27.19 -13.53 12.12
N LYS A 25 26.27 -14.04 12.94
CA LYS A 25 25.13 -14.82 12.46
C LYS A 25 23.87 -13.95 12.39
N TYR A 26 23.10 -14.12 11.33
CA TYR A 26 21.79 -13.51 11.14
C TYR A 26 20.87 -14.50 10.43
N SER A 27 19.62 -14.16 10.26
CA SER A 27 18.69 -14.90 9.39
C SER A 27 17.85 -13.93 8.57
N ILE A 28 17.48 -14.31 7.34
CA ILE A 28 16.31 -13.71 6.72
C ILE A 28 15.10 -13.92 7.62
N SER A 29 14.20 -12.96 7.67
CA SER A 29 13.13 -12.97 8.68
C SER A 29 11.84 -12.32 8.17
N ALA A 30 10.83 -12.26 9.00
CA ALA A 30 9.54 -11.62 8.73
C ALA A 30 8.96 -11.95 7.35
N ASP A 31 8.54 -10.94 6.61
CA ASP A 31 7.91 -11.07 5.29
C ASP A 31 8.83 -11.80 4.30
N THR A 32 10.15 -11.60 4.39
CA THR A 32 11.13 -12.26 3.52
C THR A 32 11.16 -13.77 3.74
N LEU A 33 11.23 -14.22 4.99
CA LEU A 33 11.25 -15.65 5.32
C LEU A 33 9.93 -16.33 4.95
N ILE A 34 8.81 -15.69 5.29
CA ILE A 34 7.47 -16.23 5.02
C ILE A 34 7.23 -16.35 3.51
N SER A 35 7.70 -15.37 2.74
CA SER A 35 7.58 -15.36 1.28
C SER A 35 8.48 -16.41 0.64
N PHE A 36 9.73 -16.52 1.08
CA PHE A 36 10.68 -17.51 0.58
C PHE A 36 10.21 -18.95 0.82
N GLU A 37 9.76 -19.27 2.04
CA GLU A 37 9.20 -20.59 2.37
C GLU A 37 7.87 -20.87 1.68
N GLY A 38 7.15 -19.81 1.30
CA GLY A 38 5.96 -19.92 0.47
C GLY A 38 6.22 -20.22 -1.00
N GLY A 39 7.50 -20.20 -1.46
CA GLY A 39 7.89 -20.44 -2.85
C GLY A 39 7.58 -19.27 -3.78
N LEU A 40 7.56 -18.02 -3.26
CA LEU A 40 7.38 -16.82 -4.09
C LEU A 40 8.57 -16.60 -5.02
N GLU A 41 8.28 -16.17 -6.24
CA GLU A 41 9.30 -15.56 -7.10
C GLU A 41 9.70 -14.20 -6.51
N PHE A 42 10.98 -13.85 -6.55
CA PHE A 42 11.49 -12.62 -5.92
C PHE A 42 10.92 -11.35 -6.54
N ASP A 43 10.62 -11.39 -7.83
CA ASP A 43 10.02 -10.26 -8.55
C ASP A 43 8.56 -9.96 -8.12
N ASP A 44 7.98 -10.85 -7.34
CA ASP A 44 6.57 -10.81 -6.99
C ASP A 44 6.25 -10.08 -5.68
N TYR A 45 7.24 -9.60 -4.94
CA TYR A 45 6.99 -8.88 -3.69
C TYR A 45 7.84 -7.60 -3.55
N ILE A 46 7.54 -6.84 -2.50
CA ILE A 46 8.23 -5.58 -2.23
C ILE A 46 9.74 -5.86 -2.11
N PRO A 47 10.62 -5.13 -2.81
CA PRO A 47 12.05 -5.37 -2.83
C PRO A 47 12.74 -4.96 -1.51
N GLU A 48 12.10 -5.22 -0.39
CA GLU A 48 12.63 -5.02 0.95
C GLU A 48 12.98 -6.38 1.55
N ILE A 49 14.25 -6.55 1.91
CA ILE A 49 14.71 -7.76 2.58
C ILE A 49 14.79 -7.50 4.09
N TYR A 50 14.18 -8.37 4.87
CA TYR A 50 14.19 -8.32 6.32
C TYR A 50 15.19 -9.32 6.88
N LEU A 51 16.09 -8.84 7.72
CA LEU A 51 17.05 -9.64 8.45
C LEU A 51 16.84 -9.50 9.95
N SER A 52 17.16 -10.56 10.69
CA SER A 52 17.17 -10.52 12.16
C SER A 52 18.43 -11.19 12.71
N LEU A 53 18.97 -10.60 13.77
CA LEU A 53 20.14 -11.11 14.46
C LEU A 53 20.11 -10.69 15.95
N MET A 54 20.85 -11.39 16.79
CA MET A 54 20.93 -11.05 18.22
C MET A 54 21.49 -9.63 18.41
N TYR A 55 21.00 -8.91 19.40
CA TYR A 55 21.35 -7.52 19.64
C TYR A 55 22.85 -7.27 19.80
N CYS A 56 23.59 -8.18 20.42
CA CYS A 56 25.05 -8.09 20.51
C CYS A 56 25.73 -8.09 19.14
N ASP A 57 25.26 -8.94 18.24
CA ASP A 57 25.76 -9.00 16.86
C ASP A 57 25.22 -7.84 16.01
N TYR A 58 24.01 -7.37 16.28
CA TYR A 58 23.46 -6.16 15.66
C TYR A 58 24.34 -4.93 15.91
N ILE A 59 24.85 -4.74 17.14
CA ILE A 59 25.76 -3.62 17.44
C ILE A 59 27.07 -3.75 16.68
N ARG A 60 27.63 -4.96 16.58
CA ARG A 60 28.86 -5.20 15.78
C ARG A 60 28.63 -4.94 14.28
N LEU A 61 27.53 -5.44 13.74
CA LEU A 61 27.15 -5.21 12.35
C LEU A 61 26.90 -3.73 12.04
N ARG A 62 26.26 -3.02 12.98
CA ARG A 62 26.03 -1.57 12.90
C ARG A 62 27.33 -0.80 12.62
N GLU A 63 28.35 -1.02 13.45
CA GLU A 63 29.66 -0.35 13.29
C GLU A 63 30.30 -0.68 11.92
N ILE A 64 30.22 -1.94 11.52
CA ILE A 64 30.75 -2.40 10.22
C ILE A 64 30.03 -1.70 9.07
N LEU A 65 28.69 -1.59 9.11
CA LEU A 65 27.93 -0.97 8.03
C LEU A 65 28.07 0.55 8.00
N ILE A 66 28.19 1.21 9.14
CA ILE A 66 28.50 2.65 9.21
C ILE A 66 29.85 2.95 8.56
N ASN A 67 30.90 2.18 8.92
CA ASN A 67 32.21 2.33 8.30
C ASN A 67 32.16 2.06 6.80
N PHE A 68 31.45 1.02 6.39
CA PHE A 68 31.24 0.72 4.98
C PHE A 68 30.60 1.88 4.22
N CYS A 69 29.56 2.53 4.79
CA CYS A 69 28.92 3.69 4.17
C CYS A 69 29.87 4.89 4.03
N GLN A 70 30.76 5.10 4.99
CA GLN A 70 31.78 6.17 4.90
C GLN A 70 32.77 5.96 3.74
N GLU A 71 33.09 4.70 3.45
CA GLU A 71 34.02 4.32 2.38
C GLU A 71 33.31 4.20 1.00
N ASN A 72 32.00 4.04 0.98
CA ASN A 72 31.22 3.77 -0.24
C ASN A 72 30.07 4.79 -0.40
N PRO A 73 30.32 5.94 -1.04
CA PRO A 73 29.28 6.90 -1.37
C PRO A 73 28.15 6.24 -2.18
N GLY A 74 26.91 6.53 -1.84
CA GLY A 74 25.73 5.90 -2.43
C GLY A 74 25.13 4.80 -1.54
N PHE A 75 25.72 4.55 -0.38
CA PHE A 75 25.12 3.74 0.69
C PHE A 75 24.94 4.58 1.95
N SER A 76 23.84 4.32 2.67
CA SER A 76 23.58 4.97 3.95
C SER A 76 23.01 3.98 4.97
N TYR A 77 23.23 4.27 6.26
CA TYR A 77 22.74 3.47 7.36
C TYR A 77 21.96 4.33 8.34
N HIS A 78 20.75 3.92 8.69
CA HIS A 78 19.82 4.67 9.51
C HIS A 78 19.30 3.82 10.67
N ASP A 79 19.44 4.33 11.89
CA ASP A 79 18.83 3.76 13.09
C ASP A 79 18.38 4.88 14.05
N TYR A 80 17.77 4.53 15.17
CA TYR A 80 17.28 5.49 16.17
C TYR A 80 18.39 6.33 16.83
N ARG A 81 19.69 5.95 16.69
CA ARG A 81 20.83 6.66 17.28
C ARG A 81 21.43 7.72 16.35
N ASN A 82 21.35 7.52 15.06
CA ASN A 82 22.01 8.38 14.07
C ASN A 82 21.05 9.15 13.14
N THR A 83 19.75 8.92 13.30
CA THR A 83 18.74 9.55 12.43
C THR A 83 17.63 10.17 13.26
N ASP A 84 17.50 11.48 13.21
CA ASP A 84 16.45 12.22 13.93
C ASP A 84 15.06 11.67 13.60
N GLN A 85 14.23 11.53 14.65
CA GLN A 85 12.85 11.01 14.54
C GLN A 85 12.74 9.57 13.99
N PHE A 86 13.83 8.81 13.97
CA PHE A 86 13.83 7.40 13.59
C PHE A 86 13.44 6.52 14.79
N GLU A 87 12.17 6.58 15.16
CA GLU A 87 11.66 5.90 16.35
C GLU A 87 11.23 4.45 16.03
N THR A 88 12.20 3.56 15.80
CA THR A 88 11.98 2.12 15.62
C THR A 88 13.17 1.33 16.16
N PHE A 89 12.96 0.05 16.51
CA PHE A 89 14.07 -0.86 16.83
C PHE A 89 14.84 -1.32 15.60
N GLU A 90 14.23 -1.23 14.44
CA GLU A 90 14.84 -1.62 13.17
C GLU A 90 15.92 -0.62 12.74
N ALA A 91 16.88 -1.09 11.96
CA ALA A 91 17.77 -0.23 11.20
C ALA A 91 17.55 -0.44 9.70
N TRP A 92 17.87 0.56 8.91
CA TRP A 92 17.83 0.51 7.45
C TRP A 92 19.23 0.66 6.87
N PHE A 93 19.64 -0.32 6.10
CA PHE A 93 20.81 -0.21 5.24
C PHE A 93 20.32 0.05 3.82
N VAL A 94 20.66 1.20 3.27
CA VAL A 94 20.06 1.78 2.07
C VAL A 94 21.12 1.90 0.98
N LYS A 95 20.76 1.48 -0.24
CA LYS A 95 21.47 1.88 -1.45
C LYS A 95 20.72 3.03 -2.07
N GLU A 96 21.34 4.21 -2.13
CA GLU A 96 20.76 5.40 -2.71
C GLU A 96 20.55 5.21 -4.21
N SER A 97 19.34 5.42 -4.66
CA SER A 97 18.96 5.34 -6.07
C SER A 97 17.79 6.30 -6.34
N GLN A 98 17.32 6.40 -7.58
CA GLN A 98 16.15 7.21 -7.91
C GLN A 98 14.83 6.58 -7.45
N ILE A 99 14.87 5.43 -6.79
CA ILE A 99 13.70 4.74 -6.27
C ILE A 99 13.28 5.38 -4.96
N HIS A 100 12.04 5.87 -4.90
CA HIS A 100 11.48 6.53 -3.72
C HIS A 100 10.62 5.57 -2.91
N PHE A 101 10.98 5.34 -1.65
CA PHE A 101 10.11 4.70 -0.68
C PHE A 101 9.52 5.75 0.25
N SER A 102 8.21 5.96 0.24
CA SER A 102 7.56 6.82 1.22
C SER A 102 7.36 6.06 2.53
N ASP A 103 7.97 6.50 3.62
CA ASP A 103 7.55 6.06 4.95
C ASP A 103 6.25 6.80 5.31
N SER A 104 5.14 6.06 5.36
CA SER A 104 3.83 6.60 5.73
C SER A 104 3.78 7.16 7.17
N ARG A 105 4.79 6.87 7.99
CA ARG A 105 4.94 7.32 9.37
C ARG A 105 5.54 8.72 9.48
N LYS A 106 6.28 9.19 8.45
CA LYS A 106 6.93 10.51 8.45
C LYS A 106 6.52 11.32 7.22
N LYS A 107 6.08 12.55 7.43
CA LYS A 107 5.59 13.43 6.36
C LYS A 107 6.68 13.96 5.41
N ASP A 108 7.93 14.00 5.85
CA ASP A 108 8.99 14.72 5.18
C ASP A 108 10.29 13.91 4.98
N ALA A 109 10.34 12.66 5.41
CA ALA A 109 11.50 11.79 5.22
C ALA A 109 11.29 10.89 4.00
N PHE A 110 11.61 11.41 2.83
CA PHE A 110 11.80 10.61 1.64
C PHE A 110 13.21 10.05 1.66
N TYR A 111 13.35 8.77 1.93
CA TYR A 111 14.61 8.08 1.69
C TYR A 111 14.61 7.63 0.23
N TYR A 112 15.61 8.10 -0.49
CA TYR A 112 15.83 7.73 -1.88
C TYR A 112 16.65 6.45 -1.91
N GLY A 113 16.09 5.37 -2.45
CA GLY A 113 16.80 4.15 -2.67
C GLY A 113 16.13 2.87 -2.18
N THR A 114 16.78 1.77 -2.49
CA THR A 114 16.39 0.43 -2.04
C THR A 114 16.95 0.19 -0.64
N ARG A 115 16.18 -0.46 0.23
CA ARG A 115 16.59 -0.70 1.62
C ARG A 115 16.52 -2.16 2.02
N LEU A 116 17.45 -2.53 2.89
CA LEU A 116 17.44 -3.76 3.65
C LEU A 116 17.15 -3.42 5.11
N ILE A 117 16.22 -4.13 5.72
CA ILE A 117 15.72 -3.85 7.08
C ILE A 117 16.35 -4.85 8.04
N ILE A 118 16.97 -4.34 9.09
CA ILE A 118 17.68 -5.12 10.09
C ILE A 118 16.99 -4.97 11.44
N THR A 119 16.45 -6.06 11.97
CA THR A 119 15.72 -6.06 13.24
C THR A 119 16.54 -6.80 14.30
N PRO A 120 16.93 -6.13 15.40
CA PRO A 120 17.62 -6.78 16.51
C PRO A 120 16.68 -7.68 17.30
N LEU A 121 17.18 -8.82 17.74
CA LEU A 121 16.55 -9.75 18.69
C LEU A 121 17.13 -9.54 20.07
N PHE A 122 16.28 -9.41 21.08
CA PHE A 122 16.72 -9.16 22.46
C PHE A 122 16.53 -10.39 23.33
N TYR A 123 17.51 -10.70 24.17
CA TYR A 123 17.36 -11.72 25.19
C TYR A 123 16.31 -11.28 26.22
N ALA A 124 15.30 -12.13 26.42
CA ALA A 124 14.15 -11.80 27.23
C ALA A 124 14.16 -12.44 28.63
N GLY A 125 14.83 -13.57 28.81
CA GLY A 125 14.89 -14.27 30.07
C GLY A 125 14.96 -15.79 29.89
N ASP A 126 14.97 -16.51 31.00
CA ASP A 126 15.05 -17.97 31.05
C ASP A 126 13.70 -18.64 31.37
N THR A 127 12.74 -17.86 31.80
CA THR A 127 11.37 -18.31 32.08
C THR A 127 10.35 -17.62 31.19
N VAL A 128 9.16 -18.20 31.08
CA VAL A 128 8.04 -17.65 30.30
C VAL A 128 7.58 -16.31 30.89
N GLU A 129 7.56 -16.20 32.21
CA GLU A 129 7.15 -14.97 32.91
C GLU A 129 8.10 -13.81 32.63
N GLU A 130 9.42 -14.08 32.57
CA GLU A 130 10.42 -13.08 32.18
C GLU A 130 10.25 -12.67 30.73
N TRP A 131 9.96 -13.62 29.83
CA TRP A 131 9.65 -13.33 28.43
C TRP A 131 8.37 -12.49 28.30
N GLU A 132 7.30 -12.82 29.05
CA GLU A 132 6.05 -12.04 29.03
C GLU A 132 6.28 -10.60 29.50
N ALA A 133 7.11 -10.41 30.52
CA ALA A 133 7.49 -9.08 31.00
C ALA A 133 8.27 -8.28 29.95
N ALA A 134 9.23 -8.90 29.30
CA ALA A 134 9.97 -8.31 28.19
C ALA A 134 9.03 -7.99 27.02
N TYR A 135 8.22 -8.95 26.60
CA TYR A 135 7.22 -8.79 25.53
C TYR A 135 6.29 -7.60 25.82
N GLY A 136 5.80 -7.49 27.05
CA GLY A 136 4.94 -6.38 27.47
C GLY A 136 5.63 -5.03 27.33
N LEU A 137 6.89 -4.92 27.74
CA LEU A 137 7.67 -3.68 27.64
C LEU A 137 7.91 -3.27 26.18
N PHE A 138 8.35 -4.20 25.34
CA PHE A 138 8.59 -3.94 23.91
C PHE A 138 7.30 -3.57 23.19
N LYS A 139 6.19 -4.28 23.44
CA LYS A 139 4.88 -3.98 22.89
C LYS A 139 4.39 -2.59 23.27
N ASP A 140 4.46 -2.24 24.55
CA ASP A 140 4.05 -0.92 25.03
C ASP A 140 4.90 0.22 24.45
N THR A 141 6.20 -0.01 24.30
CA THR A 141 7.12 0.94 23.66
C THR A 141 6.74 1.18 22.20
N LEU A 142 6.57 0.13 21.43
CA LEU A 142 6.20 0.24 20.01
C LEU A 142 4.81 0.86 19.81
N CYS A 143 3.84 0.53 20.69
CA CYS A 143 2.53 1.18 20.67
C CYS A 143 2.64 2.68 21.00
N THR A 144 3.52 3.07 21.94
CA THR A 144 3.76 4.46 22.29
C THR A 144 4.41 5.24 21.16
N VAL A 145 5.42 4.66 20.52
CA VAL A 145 6.08 5.23 19.33
C VAL A 145 5.07 5.47 18.20
N ASN A 146 4.26 4.47 17.88
CA ASN A 146 3.19 4.63 16.88
C ASN A 146 2.16 5.70 17.26
N ALA A 147 1.82 5.81 18.53
CA ALA A 147 0.91 6.85 19.02
C ALA A 147 1.51 8.25 18.87
N ARG A 148 2.81 8.44 19.14
CA ARG A 148 3.54 9.72 18.90
C ARG A 148 3.52 10.08 17.42
N ALA A 149 3.90 9.17 16.52
CA ALA A 149 3.88 9.38 15.08
C ALA A 149 2.48 9.79 14.55
N VAL A 150 1.39 9.25 15.13
CA VAL A 150 0.02 9.67 14.80
C VAL A 150 -0.27 11.10 15.25
N LEU A 151 0.29 11.56 16.36
CA LEU A 151 0.06 12.91 16.90
C LEU A 151 0.89 13.97 16.17
N GLU A 152 2.16 13.69 15.89
CA GLU A 152 3.10 14.61 15.25
C GLU A 152 2.76 14.91 13.79
N GLY A 153 2.18 13.95 13.09
CA GLY A 153 1.81 14.07 11.67
C GLY A 153 0.67 15.07 11.34
N LYS A 154 0.14 15.88 12.30
CA LYS A 154 -0.99 16.81 12.04
C LYS A 154 -0.80 18.17 12.70
N PRO A 155 -0.97 19.28 11.95
CA PRO A 155 -0.95 20.61 12.54
C PRO A 155 -2.10 20.77 13.56
N LEU A 156 -1.80 21.42 14.69
CA LEU A 156 -2.69 21.66 15.83
C LEU A 156 -4.01 22.41 15.52
N LYS A 157 -4.24 22.86 14.29
CA LYS A 157 -5.33 23.76 13.91
C LYS A 157 -6.57 23.12 13.26
N SER A 158 -6.78 21.81 13.33
CA SER A 158 -8.03 21.24 12.86
C SER A 158 -9.01 20.99 14.02
N TYR A 159 -9.72 22.03 14.41
CA TYR A 159 -10.78 22.02 15.45
C TYR A 159 -12.05 21.24 15.07
N ILE A 160 -12.00 20.30 14.18
CA ILE A 160 -13.17 19.48 13.84
C ILE A 160 -12.92 18.07 14.38
N LYS A 161 -13.72 17.72 15.41
CA LYS A 161 -13.84 16.41 16.10
C LYS A 161 -12.58 15.54 15.97
N LEU A 162 -11.78 15.50 17.02
CA LEU A 162 -10.62 14.60 17.14
C LEU A 162 -11.04 13.22 16.62
N SER A 163 -10.34 12.73 15.59
CA SER A 163 -10.60 11.38 15.08
C SER A 163 -10.44 10.39 16.23
N PRO A 164 -11.18 9.29 16.27
CA PRO A 164 -10.99 8.26 17.31
C PRO A 164 -9.53 7.86 17.49
N LYS A 165 -8.76 7.79 16.40
CA LYS A 165 -7.31 7.58 16.37
C LYS A 165 -6.56 8.53 17.29
N ARG A 166 -6.79 9.81 17.16
CA ARG A 166 -6.08 10.84 17.94
C ARG A 166 -6.40 10.76 19.42
N LYS A 167 -7.66 10.58 19.79
CA LYS A 167 -8.08 10.42 21.21
C LYS A 167 -7.42 9.21 21.86
N ILE A 168 -7.32 8.11 21.14
CA ILE A 168 -6.68 6.89 21.62
C ILE A 168 -5.16 7.09 21.73
N SER A 169 -4.54 7.74 20.75
CA SER A 169 -3.11 8.07 20.80
C SER A 169 -2.79 9.01 21.95
N GLU A 170 -3.60 10.05 22.19
CA GLU A 170 -3.47 10.95 23.33
C GLU A 170 -3.61 10.22 24.68
N TYR A 171 -4.58 9.31 24.79
CA TYR A 171 -4.76 8.46 25.95
C TYR A 171 -3.54 7.55 26.21
N TYR A 172 -3.01 6.92 25.13
CA TYR A 172 -1.83 6.06 25.22
C TYR A 172 -0.60 6.84 25.68
N ILE A 173 -0.32 8.00 25.09
CA ILE A 173 0.79 8.85 25.47
C ILE A 173 0.67 9.30 26.92
N LYS A 174 -0.53 9.71 27.35
CA LYS A 174 -0.78 10.12 28.74
C LYS A 174 -0.53 8.99 29.74
N LYS A 175 -0.88 7.76 29.40
CA LYS A 175 -0.71 6.61 30.31
C LYS A 175 0.65 5.91 30.22
N ARG A 176 1.29 5.93 29.04
CA ARG A 176 2.45 5.08 28.74
C ARG A 176 3.60 5.86 28.05
N GLY A 177 3.58 7.19 28.11
CA GLY A 177 4.59 8.02 27.47
C GLY A 177 6.03 7.85 28.00
N GLN A 178 6.18 7.16 29.15
CA GLN A 178 7.48 6.81 29.71
C GLN A 178 8.18 5.64 29.01
N PHE A 179 7.49 4.91 28.14
CA PHE A 179 8.08 3.80 27.40
C PHE A 179 8.82 4.33 26.17
N THR A 180 10.12 4.17 26.14
CA THR A 180 11.01 4.60 25.07
C THR A 180 11.88 3.44 24.58
N ILE A 181 12.43 3.57 23.38
CA ILE A 181 13.35 2.59 22.79
C ILE A 181 14.61 2.48 23.67
N GLU A 182 15.14 3.61 24.13
CA GLU A 182 16.32 3.67 25.00
C GLU A 182 16.12 2.83 26.26
N LYS A 183 14.98 2.97 26.92
CA LYS A 183 14.66 2.22 28.13
C LYS A 183 14.59 0.72 27.89
N CYS A 184 14.06 0.27 26.76
CA CYS A 184 14.09 -1.14 26.38
C CYS A 184 15.53 -1.63 26.20
N ILE A 185 16.35 -0.84 25.51
CA ILE A 185 17.75 -1.19 25.26
C ILE A 185 18.59 -1.18 26.54
N GLU A 186 18.42 -0.21 27.42
CA GLU A 186 19.05 -0.19 28.73
C GLU A 186 18.71 -1.44 29.56
N THR A 187 17.46 -1.89 29.45
CA THR A 187 16.98 -3.04 30.23
C THR A 187 17.43 -4.38 29.65
N TYR A 188 17.42 -4.53 28.31
CA TYR A 188 17.61 -5.83 27.65
C TYR A 188 18.83 -5.92 26.73
N GLY A 189 19.41 -4.81 26.30
CA GLY A 189 20.54 -4.80 25.36
C GLY A 189 21.84 -5.42 25.89
N GLY A 190 22.05 -5.42 27.20
CA GLY A 190 23.23 -6.00 27.85
C GLY A 190 23.08 -7.47 28.29
N LYS A 191 21.90 -8.08 28.10
CA LYS A 191 21.66 -9.47 28.51
C LYS A 191 22.27 -10.45 27.51
N ASN A 192 23.18 -11.32 27.96
CA ASN A 192 23.93 -12.23 27.09
C ASN A 192 23.57 -13.72 27.23
N ALA A 193 22.80 -14.10 28.24
CA ALA A 193 22.49 -15.50 28.48
C ALA A 193 21.03 -15.64 28.86
N SER A 194 20.19 -15.91 27.89
CA SER A 194 18.81 -16.25 28.18
C SER A 194 18.28 -17.26 27.17
N LYS A 195 17.30 -18.01 27.61
CA LYS A 195 16.65 -19.04 26.83
C LYS A 195 15.71 -18.44 25.75
N TYR A 196 15.00 -17.37 26.12
CA TYR A 196 13.99 -16.77 25.28
C TYR A 196 14.46 -15.46 24.67
N VAL A 197 13.91 -15.11 23.53
CA VAL A 197 14.16 -13.85 22.83
C VAL A 197 12.85 -13.13 22.51
N VAL A 198 12.90 -11.79 22.45
CA VAL A 198 11.84 -10.94 21.90
C VAL A 198 12.28 -10.44 20.53
N TYR A 199 11.38 -10.61 19.57
CA TYR A 199 11.49 -10.06 18.23
C TYR A 199 10.60 -8.81 18.12
N PRO A 200 11.15 -7.59 18.20
CA PRO A 200 10.36 -6.36 18.26
C PRO A 200 9.89 -5.90 16.86
N HIS A 201 9.41 -6.83 16.05
CA HIS A 201 8.81 -6.53 14.76
C HIS A 201 7.31 -6.32 14.91
N LEU A 202 6.83 -5.18 14.41
CA LEU A 202 5.42 -4.84 14.46
C LEU A 202 4.65 -5.43 13.28
N VAL A 203 3.71 -6.28 13.59
CA VAL A 203 2.71 -6.71 12.63
C VAL A 203 1.44 -5.90 12.81
N THR A 204 1.12 -5.05 11.85
CA THR A 204 -0.12 -4.27 11.87
C THR A 204 -1.26 -5.07 11.27
N ARG A 205 -2.34 -5.25 12.03
CA ARG A 205 -3.57 -5.85 11.52
C ARG A 205 -4.21 -4.92 10.49
N ASN A 206 -4.36 -5.39 9.26
CA ASN A 206 -5.08 -4.62 8.24
C ASN A 206 -6.58 -4.67 8.55
N ASN A 207 -7.18 -3.52 8.82
CA ASN A 207 -8.38 -3.36 9.62
C ASN A 207 -9.64 -3.35 8.80
N LYS A 208 -10.26 -4.51 8.66
CA LYS A 208 -11.69 -4.62 8.30
C LYS A 208 -12.57 -5.03 9.49
N ASP A 209 -11.98 -5.26 10.67
CA ASP A 209 -12.73 -5.59 11.87
C ASP A 209 -13.14 -4.30 12.61
N PRO A 210 -14.43 -3.97 12.70
CA PRO A 210 -14.91 -2.76 13.36
C PRO A 210 -14.66 -2.73 14.88
N ASN A 211 -14.36 -3.88 15.50
CA ASN A 211 -14.12 -3.99 16.94
C ASN A 211 -12.63 -3.96 17.31
N SER A 212 -11.73 -4.02 16.35
CA SER A 212 -10.29 -3.89 16.61
C SER A 212 -9.87 -2.42 16.52
N LEU A 213 -9.01 -2.01 17.45
CA LEU A 213 -8.32 -0.71 17.37
C LEU A 213 -7.27 -0.81 16.26
N PRO A 214 -7.54 -0.31 15.07
CA PRO A 214 -6.90 -0.75 13.83
C PRO A 214 -5.43 -0.39 13.67
N TRP A 215 -4.93 0.45 14.56
CA TRP A 215 -3.63 1.09 14.40
C TRP A 215 -2.74 1.00 15.64
N ILE A 216 -3.23 0.36 16.70
CA ILE A 216 -2.49 0.19 17.97
C ILE A 216 -2.36 -1.29 18.35
N VAL A 217 -3.09 -2.19 17.69
CA VAL A 217 -2.95 -3.63 17.93
C VAL A 217 -1.76 -4.14 17.13
N THR A 218 -0.66 -4.18 17.84
CA THR A 218 0.57 -4.78 17.37
C THR A 218 0.74 -6.05 18.17
N GLU A 219 0.72 -7.16 17.48
CA GLU A 219 1.15 -8.42 18.06
C GLU A 219 2.61 -8.60 17.69
N LEU A 220 3.47 -8.71 18.69
CA LEU A 220 4.84 -9.19 18.51
C LEU A 220 4.81 -10.69 18.19
N SER A 221 5.92 -11.20 17.71
CA SER A 221 6.11 -12.64 17.57
C SER A 221 5.89 -13.34 18.92
N ARG A 222 5.34 -14.55 18.87
CA ARG A 222 5.18 -15.39 20.06
C ARG A 222 6.53 -15.77 20.66
N GLU A 223 6.49 -16.39 21.85
CA GLU A 223 7.63 -16.98 22.53
C GLU A 223 8.48 -17.85 21.58
N ILE A 224 9.78 -17.59 21.53
CA ILE A 224 10.74 -18.35 20.74
C ILE A 224 12.07 -18.44 21.48
N THR A 225 12.73 -19.58 21.34
CA THR A 225 14.01 -19.81 22.01
C THR A 225 15.18 -19.27 21.19
N LYS A 226 16.21 -18.81 21.90
CA LYS A 226 17.48 -18.36 21.34
C LYS A 226 18.10 -19.38 20.36
N THR A 227 18.06 -20.67 20.73
CA THR A 227 18.68 -21.73 19.95
C THR A 227 18.14 -21.84 18.53
N VAL A 228 16.85 -21.54 18.31
CA VAL A 228 16.24 -21.55 16.99
C VAL A 228 16.82 -20.45 16.10
N TRP A 229 17.10 -19.26 16.68
CA TRP A 229 17.70 -18.14 15.93
C TRP A 229 19.21 -18.27 15.70
N GLU A 230 19.92 -19.00 16.55
CA GLU A 230 21.37 -19.22 16.44
C GLU A 230 21.73 -20.39 15.51
N ASP A 231 20.81 -21.33 15.29
CA ASP A 231 21.01 -22.47 14.37
C ASP A 231 20.63 -22.09 12.95
N VAL A 232 21.60 -21.52 12.25
CA VAL A 232 21.45 -21.04 10.87
C VAL A 232 22.24 -21.89 9.88
N GLU A 233 21.79 -21.93 8.65
CA GLU A 233 22.48 -22.50 7.49
C GLU A 233 22.62 -21.45 6.40
N ILE A 234 23.52 -21.69 5.46
CA ILE A 234 23.64 -20.86 4.25
C ILE A 234 22.68 -21.44 3.21
N ILE A 235 21.84 -20.58 2.67
CA ILE A 235 20.92 -20.89 1.57
C ILE A 235 21.22 -19.98 0.39
N SER A 236 20.81 -20.40 -0.80
CA SER A 236 20.78 -19.52 -1.97
C SER A 236 19.41 -18.83 -2.06
N PHE A 237 19.39 -17.54 -1.75
CA PHE A 237 18.20 -16.68 -1.84
C PHE A 237 18.22 -15.97 -3.19
N TYR A 238 17.51 -16.50 -4.17
CA TYR A 238 17.45 -16.00 -5.56
C TYR A 238 18.82 -15.75 -6.20
N GLY A 239 19.76 -16.68 -5.94
CA GLY A 239 21.14 -16.62 -6.45
C GLY A 239 22.13 -15.86 -5.58
N GLN A 240 21.69 -15.26 -4.48
CA GLN A 240 22.54 -14.63 -3.47
C GLN A 240 22.60 -15.52 -2.22
N ASP A 241 23.81 -15.90 -1.80
CA ASP A 241 24.00 -16.64 -0.56
C ASP A 241 23.65 -15.78 0.66
N CYS A 242 22.92 -16.38 1.61
CA CYS A 242 22.59 -15.72 2.87
C CYS A 242 22.34 -16.74 4.00
N TYR A 243 22.38 -16.28 5.24
CA TYR A 243 21.99 -17.10 6.38
C TYR A 243 20.48 -17.17 6.52
N CYS A 244 19.98 -18.36 6.84
CA CYS A 244 18.59 -18.63 7.20
C CYS A 244 18.55 -19.59 8.39
N VAL A 245 17.61 -19.39 9.31
CA VAL A 245 17.35 -20.35 10.38
C VAL A 245 16.99 -21.71 9.78
N LYS A 246 17.47 -22.80 10.39
CA LYS A 246 17.12 -24.15 9.95
C LYS A 246 15.68 -24.50 10.26
N ASP A 247 15.21 -24.18 11.47
CA ASP A 247 13.81 -24.39 11.87
C ASP A 247 12.93 -23.20 11.48
N ARG A 248 12.69 -23.06 10.20
CA ARG A 248 11.90 -21.97 9.61
C ARG A 248 10.45 -22.01 10.03
N GLN A 249 9.89 -23.22 10.21
CA GLN A 249 8.47 -23.38 10.56
C GLN A 249 8.19 -22.88 11.99
N THR A 250 9.09 -23.12 12.94
CA THR A 250 8.98 -22.55 14.29
C THR A 250 9.04 -21.04 14.25
N VAL A 251 9.99 -20.45 13.49
CA VAL A 251 10.08 -18.99 13.35
C VAL A 251 8.81 -18.41 12.70
N ILE A 252 8.32 -19.00 11.62
CA ILE A 252 7.07 -18.56 10.96
C ILE A 252 5.87 -18.72 11.92
N GLY A 253 5.83 -19.79 12.71
CA GLY A 253 4.78 -20.03 13.70
C GLY A 253 4.74 -19.00 14.83
N CYS A 254 5.82 -18.23 15.05
CA CYS A 254 5.86 -17.14 16.02
C CYS A 254 5.11 -15.89 15.54
N PHE A 255 4.92 -15.73 14.23
CA PHE A 255 4.14 -14.62 13.70
C PHE A 255 2.63 -14.88 13.87
N PRO A 256 1.83 -13.83 14.12
CA PRO A 256 0.38 -13.98 14.18
C PRO A 256 -0.18 -14.60 12.89
N GLU A 257 -1.09 -15.54 13.03
CA GLU A 257 -1.66 -16.30 11.91
C GLU A 257 -2.24 -15.38 10.81
N PHE A 258 -2.84 -14.26 11.21
CA PHE A 258 -3.37 -13.29 10.25
C PHE A 258 -2.27 -12.64 9.39
N ALA A 259 -1.07 -12.40 9.94
CA ALA A 259 0.06 -11.85 9.21
C ALA A 259 0.61 -12.86 8.20
N VAL A 260 0.81 -14.08 8.64
CA VAL A 260 1.21 -15.18 7.76
C VAL A 260 0.18 -15.41 6.66
N ARG A 261 -1.12 -15.39 7.00
CA ARG A 261 -2.20 -15.49 6.02
C ARG A 261 -2.21 -14.31 5.06
N GLN A 262 -1.94 -13.09 5.53
CA GLN A 262 -1.91 -11.89 4.69
C GLN A 262 -0.75 -11.96 3.70
N ILE A 263 0.45 -12.35 4.14
CA ILE A 263 1.62 -12.52 3.28
C ILE A 263 1.37 -13.66 2.29
N ARG A 264 0.88 -14.82 2.77
CA ARG A 264 0.53 -15.95 1.91
C ARG A 264 -0.68 -15.70 1.00
N SER A 265 -1.58 -14.78 1.33
CA SER A 265 -2.71 -14.43 0.45
C SER A 265 -2.30 -13.47 -0.65
N LYS A 266 -1.37 -12.59 -0.38
CA LYS A 266 -0.64 -11.87 -1.43
C LYS A 266 0.03 -12.88 -2.36
N HIS A 267 0.66 -13.89 -1.79
CA HIS A 267 1.29 -15.00 -2.47
C HIS A 267 0.32 -15.89 -3.27
N LYS A 268 -0.83 -16.27 -2.72
CA LYS A 268 -1.83 -17.08 -3.47
C LYS A 268 -2.40 -16.32 -4.66
N SER A 269 -2.59 -15.03 -4.53
CA SER A 269 -2.92 -14.18 -5.69
C SER A 269 -1.77 -14.20 -6.71
N HIS A 270 -0.51 -14.22 -6.29
CA HIS A 270 0.67 -14.31 -7.15
C HIS A 270 0.91 -15.71 -7.75
N LEU A 271 0.82 -16.79 -6.97
CA LEU A 271 0.89 -18.17 -7.52
C LEU A 271 -0.29 -18.47 -8.45
N ALA A 272 -1.47 -17.93 -8.13
CA ALA A 272 -2.58 -17.93 -9.07
C ALA A 272 -2.26 -17.11 -10.32
N LEU A 273 -1.30 -16.19 -10.27
CA LEU A 273 -0.87 -15.31 -11.36
C LEU A 273 0.27 -15.91 -12.19
N ASN A 274 1.29 -16.47 -11.57
CA ASN A 274 2.44 -17.07 -12.27
C ASN A 274 2.16 -18.47 -12.82
N GLY A 275 1.26 -19.23 -12.21
CA GLY A 275 0.68 -20.47 -12.76
C GLY A 275 -0.62 -20.22 -13.52
N ASN A 276 -1.23 -19.06 -13.38
CA ASN A 276 -2.46 -18.70 -14.05
C ASN A 276 -2.15 -17.71 -15.17
N THR A 277 -2.01 -18.23 -16.35
CA THR A 277 -2.04 -17.49 -17.62
C THR A 277 -3.21 -16.48 -17.72
N TYR A 278 -4.12 -16.45 -16.73
CA TYR A 278 -5.36 -15.67 -16.75
C TYR A 278 -5.14 -14.20 -16.40
N LEU A 279 -4.54 -13.85 -15.24
CA LEU A 279 -4.34 -12.42 -14.92
C LEU A 279 -3.32 -11.79 -15.85
N TRP A 280 -2.23 -12.50 -16.15
CA TRP A 280 -1.29 -12.04 -17.16
C TRP A 280 -1.98 -11.76 -18.51
N ARG A 281 -2.90 -12.63 -18.95
CA ARG A 281 -3.71 -12.38 -20.16
C ARG A 281 -4.60 -11.15 -20.02
N VAL A 282 -5.22 -10.97 -18.84
CA VAL A 282 -6.02 -9.77 -18.55
C VAL A 282 -5.15 -8.52 -18.64
N GLN A 283 -4.00 -8.51 -17.97
CA GLN A 283 -3.04 -7.40 -17.98
C GLN A 283 -2.54 -7.10 -19.41
N GLN A 284 -2.21 -8.12 -20.22
CA GLN A 284 -1.83 -7.91 -21.63
C GLN A 284 -2.95 -7.28 -22.46
N ILE A 285 -4.19 -7.71 -22.25
CA ILE A 285 -5.35 -7.09 -22.92
C ILE A 285 -5.53 -5.64 -22.46
N GLN A 286 -5.31 -5.37 -21.17
CA GLN A 286 -5.41 -4.00 -20.62
C GLN A 286 -4.29 -3.09 -21.13
N ILE A 287 -3.06 -3.61 -21.30
CA ILE A 287 -1.97 -2.88 -21.97
C ILE A 287 -2.38 -2.51 -23.42
N ASP A 288 -2.94 -3.44 -24.16
CA ASP A 288 -3.41 -3.17 -25.52
C ASP A 288 -4.53 -2.11 -25.54
N LEU A 289 -5.44 -2.16 -24.57
CA LEU A 289 -6.47 -1.15 -24.40
C LEU A 289 -5.87 0.23 -24.04
N LEU A 290 -4.88 0.26 -23.15
CA LEU A 290 -4.19 1.49 -22.78
C LEU A 290 -3.43 2.09 -23.96
N LYS A 291 -2.74 1.27 -24.77
CA LYS A 291 -2.05 1.71 -25.99
C LYS A 291 -3.02 2.33 -26.99
N GLU A 292 -4.17 1.72 -27.20
CA GLU A 292 -5.20 2.27 -28.11
C GLU A 292 -5.81 3.57 -27.54
N PHE A 293 -6.05 3.62 -26.24
CA PHE A 293 -6.50 4.83 -25.55
C PHE A 293 -5.47 5.97 -25.66
N ASP A 294 -4.19 5.69 -25.40
CA ASP A 294 -3.10 6.65 -25.55
C ASP A 294 -2.97 7.18 -26.97
N ARG A 295 -3.03 6.29 -27.97
CA ARG A 295 -3.02 6.66 -29.40
C ARG A 295 -4.09 7.68 -29.73
N ILE A 296 -5.33 7.45 -29.25
CA ILE A 296 -6.44 8.38 -29.50
C ILE A 296 -6.24 9.70 -28.75
N CYS A 297 -5.84 9.64 -27.49
CA CYS A 297 -5.59 10.81 -26.68
C CYS A 297 -4.49 11.69 -27.29
N ARG A 298 -3.35 11.12 -27.70
CA ARG A 298 -2.25 11.87 -28.36
C ARG A 298 -2.69 12.47 -29.70
N LYS A 299 -3.41 11.71 -30.50
CA LYS A 299 -3.93 12.19 -31.81
C LYS A 299 -4.81 13.43 -31.67
N HIS A 300 -5.59 13.50 -30.60
CA HIS A 300 -6.58 14.57 -30.38
C HIS A 300 -6.15 15.58 -29.28
N GLY A 301 -4.92 15.53 -28.81
CA GLY A 301 -4.38 16.46 -27.80
C GLY A 301 -5.10 16.38 -26.46
N LEU A 302 -5.67 15.22 -26.11
CA LEU A 302 -6.27 14.99 -24.81
C LEU A 302 -5.18 14.63 -23.81
N ARG A 303 -5.25 15.20 -22.60
CA ARG A 303 -4.34 14.91 -21.51
C ARG A 303 -5.00 13.95 -20.54
N TYR A 304 -4.31 12.85 -20.23
CA TYR A 304 -4.72 11.92 -19.20
C TYR A 304 -3.54 11.59 -18.30
N ASN A 305 -3.83 11.07 -17.13
CA ASN A 305 -2.84 10.55 -16.19
C ASN A 305 -3.22 9.13 -15.76
N LEU A 306 -2.22 8.29 -15.55
CA LEU A 306 -2.38 7.07 -14.78
C LEU A 306 -2.78 7.43 -13.34
N SER A 307 -3.61 6.60 -12.69
CA SER A 307 -4.15 6.91 -11.37
C SER A 307 -4.15 5.69 -10.46
N PHE A 308 -4.33 5.90 -9.18
CA PHE A 308 -4.48 4.86 -8.14
C PHE A 308 -3.40 3.76 -8.20
N GLY A 309 -3.81 2.48 -8.26
CA GLY A 309 -2.94 1.32 -8.35
C GLY A 309 -2.06 1.35 -9.58
N THR A 310 -2.60 1.75 -10.71
CA THR A 310 -1.89 1.85 -11.99
C THR A 310 -0.72 2.83 -11.94
N LEU A 311 -0.93 4.03 -11.40
CA LEU A 311 0.17 4.99 -11.22
C LEU A 311 1.23 4.47 -10.25
N LEU A 312 0.80 3.83 -9.16
CA LEU A 312 1.70 3.24 -8.19
C LEU A 312 2.52 2.10 -8.80
N GLY A 313 1.89 1.28 -9.63
CA GLY A 313 2.53 0.21 -10.41
C GLY A 313 3.56 0.76 -11.39
N ALA A 314 3.18 1.75 -12.20
CA ALA A 314 4.07 2.42 -13.14
C ALA A 314 5.35 2.95 -12.47
N VAL A 315 5.21 3.62 -11.32
CA VAL A 315 6.35 4.21 -10.59
C VAL A 315 7.22 3.14 -9.90
N ARG A 316 6.61 2.08 -9.37
CA ARG A 316 7.33 1.08 -8.55
C ARG A 316 7.81 -0.14 -9.33
N HIS A 317 7.07 -0.53 -10.36
CA HIS A 317 7.27 -1.78 -11.08
C HIS A 317 7.55 -1.58 -12.57
N GLY A 318 7.45 -0.35 -13.08
CA GLY A 318 7.52 -0.06 -14.51
C GLY A 318 6.26 -0.50 -15.28
N GLY A 319 5.24 -1.01 -14.58
CA GLY A 319 4.02 -1.57 -15.16
C GLY A 319 2.97 -1.81 -14.11
N PHE A 320 2.27 -2.93 -14.18
CA PHE A 320 1.29 -3.30 -13.16
C PHE A 320 1.92 -3.55 -11.80
N ILE A 321 1.18 -3.24 -10.74
CA ILE A 321 1.37 -3.97 -9.50
C ILE A 321 1.06 -5.44 -9.81
N PRO A 322 1.96 -6.40 -9.51
CA PRO A 322 1.83 -7.76 -10.04
C PRO A 322 0.50 -8.48 -9.78
N TRP A 323 -0.25 -8.10 -8.76
CA TRP A 323 -1.58 -8.65 -8.41
C TRP A 323 -2.75 -7.73 -8.78
N ASP A 324 -2.47 -6.63 -9.48
CA ASP A 324 -3.52 -5.69 -9.90
C ASP A 324 -4.24 -6.18 -11.15
N ASP A 325 -5.54 -6.06 -11.17
CA ASP A 325 -6.41 -6.58 -12.22
C ASP A 325 -7.10 -5.48 -13.01
N ASP A 326 -6.69 -4.21 -12.79
CA ASP A 326 -7.30 -3.07 -13.48
C ASP A 326 -6.28 -1.98 -13.87
N ILE A 327 -6.63 -1.19 -14.88
CA ILE A 327 -5.95 0.04 -15.26
C ILE A 327 -6.91 1.20 -15.07
N ASP A 328 -6.44 2.19 -14.30
CA ASP A 328 -7.16 3.41 -13.99
C ASP A 328 -6.50 4.63 -14.65
N VAL A 329 -7.25 5.37 -15.44
CA VAL A 329 -6.82 6.64 -16.01
C VAL A 329 -7.78 7.76 -15.66
N THR A 330 -7.27 8.99 -15.53
CA THR A 330 -8.05 10.18 -15.20
C THR A 330 -7.87 11.29 -16.21
N LEU A 331 -8.96 12.00 -16.55
CA LEU A 331 -8.95 13.18 -17.41
C LEU A 331 -9.74 14.31 -16.78
N PRO A 332 -9.42 15.59 -17.09
CA PRO A 332 -10.33 16.70 -16.86
C PRO A 332 -11.70 16.43 -17.48
N ALA A 333 -12.77 16.82 -16.79
CA ALA A 333 -14.14 16.55 -17.25
C ALA A 333 -14.43 17.12 -18.67
N GLU A 334 -13.76 18.20 -19.05
CA GLU A 334 -13.88 18.77 -20.40
C GLU A 334 -13.36 17.79 -21.47
N ASP A 335 -12.22 17.15 -21.24
CA ASP A 335 -11.61 16.19 -22.15
C ASP A 335 -12.32 14.82 -22.07
N PHE A 336 -12.74 14.42 -20.86
CA PHE A 336 -13.54 13.22 -20.64
C PHE A 336 -14.84 13.24 -21.46
N ASN A 337 -15.51 14.39 -21.59
CA ASN A 337 -16.74 14.52 -22.38
C ASN A 337 -16.49 14.41 -23.89
N LYS A 338 -15.31 14.79 -24.38
CA LYS A 338 -14.94 14.65 -25.80
C LYS A 338 -14.77 13.19 -26.21
N LEU A 339 -14.47 12.30 -25.25
CA LEU A 339 -14.22 10.89 -25.54
C LEU A 339 -15.41 10.19 -26.22
N ASP A 340 -16.66 10.57 -25.92
CA ASP A 340 -17.84 9.89 -26.46
C ASP A 340 -17.87 9.92 -28.01
N GLU A 341 -17.62 11.08 -28.59
CA GLU A 341 -17.56 11.26 -30.03
C GLU A 341 -16.26 10.73 -30.65
N LEU A 342 -15.15 10.94 -29.95
CA LEU A 342 -13.85 10.49 -30.43
C LEU A 342 -13.74 8.96 -30.45
N MET A 343 -14.14 8.29 -29.40
CA MET A 343 -14.09 6.82 -29.34
C MET A 343 -15.02 6.18 -30.33
N LYS A 344 -16.22 6.75 -30.59
CA LYS A 344 -17.12 6.29 -31.61
C LYS A 344 -16.55 6.36 -33.04
N ARG A 345 -15.71 7.36 -33.31
CA ARG A 345 -15.09 7.59 -34.59
C ARG A 345 -13.78 6.84 -34.80
N GLU A 346 -12.97 6.69 -33.75
CA GLU A 346 -11.56 6.27 -33.83
C GLU A 346 -11.36 4.78 -33.53
N LEU A 347 -12.25 4.19 -32.72
CA LEU A 347 -12.13 2.78 -32.33
C LEU A 347 -12.56 1.83 -33.48
N ASP A 348 -11.84 0.72 -33.60
CA ASP A 348 -12.26 -0.42 -34.38
C ASP A 348 -13.47 -1.10 -33.70
N PRO A 349 -14.69 -1.01 -34.30
CA PRO A 349 -15.89 -1.51 -33.64
C PRO A 349 -15.94 -3.07 -33.58
N GLU A 350 -15.07 -3.79 -34.30
CA GLU A 350 -14.97 -5.23 -34.18
C GLU A 350 -14.15 -5.69 -33.01
N LYS A 351 -13.18 -4.84 -32.54
CA LYS A 351 -12.25 -5.18 -31.49
C LYS A 351 -12.62 -4.60 -30.14
N TYR A 352 -13.20 -3.39 -30.14
CA TYR A 352 -13.40 -2.59 -28.96
C TYR A 352 -14.85 -2.22 -28.72
N TYR A 353 -15.20 -2.03 -27.46
CA TYR A 353 -16.46 -1.45 -27.05
C TYR A 353 -16.20 -0.31 -26.07
N PHE A 354 -16.77 0.85 -26.31
CA PHE A 354 -16.67 1.98 -25.42
C PHE A 354 -17.97 2.13 -24.64
N ARG A 355 -17.92 1.76 -23.37
CA ARG A 355 -19.07 1.85 -22.48
C ARG A 355 -19.11 3.21 -21.82
N CYS A 356 -20.19 3.92 -22.03
CA CYS A 356 -20.42 5.21 -21.36
C CYS A 356 -21.89 5.33 -20.92
N PRO A 357 -22.19 6.24 -19.97
CA PRO A 357 -23.57 6.45 -19.51
C PRO A 357 -24.57 6.86 -20.59
N ALA A 358 -24.09 7.38 -21.72
CA ALA A 358 -24.92 7.82 -22.84
C ALA A 358 -25.39 6.67 -23.73
N ASN A 359 -24.65 5.54 -23.79
CA ASN A 359 -24.97 4.42 -24.70
C ASN A 359 -25.52 3.18 -23.97
N GLU A 360 -25.76 3.27 -22.66
CA GLU A 360 -26.28 2.18 -21.86
C GLU A 360 -27.43 2.65 -20.96
N GLU A 361 -28.63 2.06 -21.13
CA GLU A 361 -29.84 2.45 -20.41
C GLU A 361 -29.75 2.22 -18.89
N HIS A 362 -28.98 1.23 -18.46
CA HIS A 362 -28.81 0.85 -17.06
C HIS A 362 -27.38 1.03 -16.53
N ASN A 363 -26.60 1.93 -17.15
CA ASN A 363 -25.24 2.17 -16.68
C ASN A 363 -25.26 3.01 -15.40
N HIS A 364 -24.88 2.38 -14.29
CA HIS A 364 -24.77 2.99 -12.97
C HIS A 364 -23.40 3.64 -12.68
N LEU A 365 -22.50 3.61 -13.68
CA LEU A 365 -21.15 4.15 -13.54
C LEU A 365 -21.16 5.67 -13.81
N ILE A 366 -20.31 6.38 -13.09
CA ILE A 366 -20.03 7.81 -13.32
C ILE A 366 -18.75 8.01 -14.16
N PHE A 367 -18.13 6.93 -14.58
CA PHE A 367 -16.92 6.84 -15.38
C PHE A 367 -17.17 5.94 -16.60
N LYS A 368 -16.20 5.81 -17.47
CA LYS A 368 -16.32 5.10 -18.75
C LYS A 368 -15.37 3.92 -18.77
N HIS A 369 -15.70 2.91 -19.56
CA HIS A 369 -14.82 1.78 -19.85
C HIS A 369 -14.44 1.77 -21.32
N LEU A 370 -13.19 1.45 -21.61
CA LEU A 370 -12.78 0.92 -22.88
C LEU A 370 -12.58 -0.58 -22.72
N GLU A 371 -13.37 -1.37 -23.45
CA GLU A 371 -13.48 -2.83 -23.28
C GLU A 371 -12.97 -3.58 -24.52
N ARG A 372 -12.39 -4.76 -24.28
CA ARG A 372 -12.04 -5.70 -25.35
C ARG A 372 -13.22 -6.60 -25.68
N LYS A 373 -13.74 -6.55 -26.90
CA LYS A 373 -14.77 -7.48 -27.39
C LYS A 373 -14.24 -8.91 -27.45
N GLY A 374 -15.15 -9.87 -27.29
CA GLY A 374 -14.79 -11.29 -27.28
C GLY A 374 -14.16 -11.78 -25.99
N THR A 375 -14.08 -10.93 -24.94
CA THR A 375 -13.66 -11.29 -23.60
C THR A 375 -14.83 -11.14 -22.64
N VAL A 376 -14.75 -11.85 -21.49
CA VAL A 376 -15.70 -11.74 -20.40
C VAL A 376 -14.92 -11.55 -19.11
N TYR A 377 -15.27 -10.49 -18.37
CA TYR A 377 -14.68 -10.19 -17.09
C TYR A 377 -15.77 -10.08 -16.02
N THR A 378 -15.72 -10.96 -15.01
CA THR A 378 -16.68 -10.97 -13.89
C THR A 378 -15.94 -10.80 -12.58
N LYS A 379 -16.35 -9.80 -11.77
CA LYS A 379 -15.87 -9.69 -10.37
C LYS A 379 -16.81 -10.50 -9.45
N PRO A 380 -16.29 -11.36 -8.56
CA PRO A 380 -17.10 -12.09 -7.60
C PRO A 380 -18.05 -11.17 -6.82
N GLY A 381 -19.33 -11.52 -6.79
CA GLY A 381 -20.39 -10.75 -6.12
C GLY A 381 -21.01 -9.63 -6.97
N ARG A 382 -20.54 -9.38 -8.18
CA ARG A 382 -21.14 -8.43 -9.14
C ARG A 382 -21.86 -9.08 -10.32
N ASP A 383 -21.75 -10.39 -10.46
CA ASP A 383 -22.39 -11.21 -11.49
C ASP A 383 -23.91 -11.02 -11.59
N LYS A 384 -24.55 -10.54 -10.49
CA LYS A 384 -25.99 -10.22 -10.44
C LYS A 384 -26.33 -8.77 -10.79
N LEU A 385 -25.32 -7.89 -10.83
CA LEU A 385 -25.53 -6.44 -10.96
C LEU A 385 -25.18 -5.88 -12.34
N GLU A 386 -24.39 -6.59 -13.13
CA GLU A 386 -23.84 -6.09 -14.38
C GLU A 386 -24.14 -7.06 -15.52
N LYS A 387 -24.50 -6.51 -16.70
CA LYS A 387 -24.40 -7.25 -17.95
C LYS A 387 -22.95 -7.69 -18.14
N GLN A 388 -22.72 -8.77 -18.88
CA GLN A 388 -21.37 -9.22 -19.24
C GLN A 388 -20.56 -8.03 -19.77
N ILE A 389 -19.44 -7.75 -19.09
CA ILE A 389 -18.44 -6.78 -19.54
C ILE A 389 -17.20 -7.52 -20.03
N GLY A 390 -16.55 -6.95 -21.05
CA GLY A 390 -15.24 -7.41 -21.49
C GLY A 390 -14.14 -7.02 -20.51
N VAL A 391 -12.92 -7.50 -20.71
CA VAL A 391 -11.74 -6.93 -20.05
C VAL A 391 -11.64 -5.46 -20.42
N PHE A 392 -11.41 -4.58 -19.47
CA PHE A 392 -11.55 -3.14 -19.62
C PHE A 392 -10.44 -2.34 -18.91
N ILE A 393 -10.35 -1.06 -19.24
CA ILE A 393 -9.68 -0.03 -18.46
C ILE A 393 -10.72 0.98 -17.97
N ASP A 394 -10.50 1.49 -16.74
CA ASP A 394 -11.37 2.48 -16.08
C ASP A 394 -10.92 3.91 -16.43
N ILE A 395 -11.85 4.72 -16.92
CA ILE A 395 -11.60 6.10 -17.36
C ILE A 395 -12.43 7.06 -16.53
N PHE A 396 -11.77 7.81 -15.61
CA PHE A 396 -12.45 8.66 -14.64
C PHE A 396 -12.41 10.14 -15.01
N PRO A 397 -13.52 10.87 -14.82
CA PRO A 397 -13.53 12.31 -14.94
C PRO A 397 -12.98 12.98 -13.68
N MET A 398 -12.21 14.05 -13.83
CA MET A 398 -11.84 14.96 -12.76
C MET A 398 -12.61 16.27 -12.87
N TYR A 399 -13.24 16.67 -11.78
CA TYR A 399 -14.02 17.90 -11.70
C TYR A 399 -13.34 18.94 -10.82
N PRO A 400 -13.49 20.25 -11.11
CA PRO A 400 -13.00 21.32 -10.25
C PRO A 400 -13.67 21.26 -8.88
N SER A 401 -12.89 21.53 -7.84
CA SER A 401 -13.34 21.58 -6.46
C SER A 401 -13.48 23.01 -5.96
N ALA A 402 -14.38 23.26 -5.03
CA ALA A 402 -14.50 24.55 -4.36
C ALA A 402 -13.21 24.95 -3.63
N HIS A 403 -12.86 26.23 -3.72
CA HIS A 403 -11.68 26.76 -3.01
C HIS A 403 -11.87 26.74 -1.49
N TRP A 404 -13.09 26.95 -1.01
CA TRP A 404 -13.40 26.99 0.41
C TRP A 404 -13.78 25.61 0.94
N LYS A 405 -13.15 25.21 2.01
CA LYS A 405 -13.30 23.88 2.63
C LYS A 405 -14.77 23.53 2.95
N VAL A 406 -15.55 24.49 3.43
CA VAL A 406 -16.98 24.25 3.75
C VAL A 406 -17.81 24.03 2.49
N ALA A 407 -17.63 24.89 1.48
CA ALA A 407 -18.31 24.74 0.19
C ALA A 407 -17.91 23.43 -0.50
N ASP A 408 -16.63 23.04 -0.40
CA ASP A 408 -16.12 21.78 -0.91
C ASP A 408 -16.75 20.57 -0.21
N LEU A 409 -16.91 20.62 1.10
CA LEU A 409 -17.59 19.56 1.88
C LEU A 409 -19.05 19.40 1.50
N ILE A 410 -19.77 20.52 1.33
CA ILE A 410 -21.18 20.51 0.91
C ILE A 410 -21.32 19.94 -0.50
N HIS A 411 -20.47 20.42 -1.41
CA HIS A 411 -20.42 19.94 -2.79
C HIS A 411 -20.14 18.44 -2.87
N ALA A 412 -19.14 17.96 -2.12
CA ALA A 412 -18.84 16.54 -2.05
C ALA A 412 -20.01 15.70 -1.52
N LYS A 413 -20.78 16.20 -0.54
CA LYS A 413 -21.98 15.51 -0.02
C LYS A 413 -23.07 15.42 -1.09
N ILE A 414 -23.29 16.49 -1.85
CA ILE A 414 -24.30 16.50 -2.93
C ILE A 414 -23.92 15.52 -4.03
N CYS A 415 -22.66 15.56 -4.48
CA CYS A 415 -22.16 14.61 -5.49
C CYS A 415 -22.26 13.16 -5.00
N ARG A 416 -21.89 12.90 -3.74
CA ARG A 416 -22.00 11.57 -3.15
C ARG A 416 -23.46 11.09 -3.08
N TYR A 417 -24.39 11.97 -2.75
CA TYR A 417 -25.80 11.61 -2.75
C TYR A 417 -26.27 11.11 -4.13
N TRP A 418 -26.00 11.88 -5.19
CA TRP A 418 -26.43 11.53 -6.55
C TRP A 418 -25.69 10.30 -7.10
N ARG A 419 -24.41 10.14 -6.77
CA ARG A 419 -23.67 8.93 -7.08
C ARG A 419 -24.29 7.71 -6.39
N THR A 420 -24.63 7.83 -5.11
CA THR A 420 -25.30 6.75 -4.37
C THR A 420 -26.68 6.45 -4.95
N ALA A 421 -27.44 7.47 -5.34
CA ALA A 421 -28.73 7.30 -5.99
C ALA A 421 -28.61 6.58 -7.35
N LEU A 422 -27.58 6.91 -8.12
CA LEU A 422 -27.27 6.24 -9.38
C LEU A 422 -26.93 4.76 -9.17
N TRP A 423 -26.02 4.46 -8.25
CA TRP A 423 -25.68 3.08 -7.88
C TRP A 423 -26.92 2.31 -7.36
N ALA A 424 -27.76 2.96 -6.58
CA ALA A 424 -28.94 2.36 -6.00
C ALA A 424 -29.97 1.91 -7.08
N THR A 425 -29.90 2.43 -8.30
CA THR A 425 -30.77 1.97 -9.41
C THR A 425 -30.54 0.50 -9.77
N VAL A 426 -29.38 -0.04 -9.49
CA VAL A 426 -29.00 -1.46 -9.74
C VAL A 426 -28.75 -2.22 -8.44
N GLY A 427 -28.27 -1.57 -7.39
CA GLY A 427 -27.83 -2.22 -6.16
C GLY A 427 -28.90 -2.29 -5.06
N ALA A 428 -30.05 -1.62 -5.20
CA ALA A 428 -31.05 -1.57 -4.15
C ALA A 428 -31.62 -2.95 -3.79
N ASP A 429 -31.88 -3.81 -4.77
CA ASP A 429 -32.51 -5.12 -4.52
C ASP A 429 -31.55 -6.15 -3.91
N THR A 430 -30.24 -5.94 -4.06
CA THR A 430 -29.19 -6.83 -3.51
C THR A 430 -28.69 -6.39 -2.15
N GLU A 431 -29.12 -5.24 -1.64
CA GLU A 431 -28.71 -4.74 -0.32
C GLU A 431 -29.32 -5.60 0.81
N PRO A 432 -28.48 -6.26 1.65
CA PRO A 432 -28.97 -7.16 2.68
C PRO A 432 -29.70 -6.45 3.84
N ASP A 433 -29.30 -5.22 4.18
CA ASP A 433 -29.95 -4.43 5.24
C ASP A 433 -31.31 -3.87 4.77
N PRO A 434 -32.45 -4.28 5.39
CA PRO A 434 -33.79 -3.83 4.98
C PRO A 434 -33.96 -2.31 5.01
N LYS A 435 -33.43 -1.62 6.04
CA LYS A 435 -33.55 -0.16 6.18
C LYS A 435 -32.75 0.56 5.09
N LYS A 436 -31.59 0.05 4.78
CA LYS A 436 -30.72 0.60 3.75
C LYS A 436 -31.28 0.30 2.36
N ARG A 437 -31.88 -0.88 2.16
CA ARG A 437 -32.61 -1.25 0.94
C ARG A 437 -33.77 -0.29 0.66
N GLU A 438 -34.60 0.00 1.66
CA GLU A 438 -35.71 0.96 1.55
C GLU A 438 -35.19 2.37 1.22
N TYR A 439 -34.13 2.80 1.90
CA TYR A 439 -33.46 4.06 1.60
C TYR A 439 -32.99 4.12 0.14
N TYR A 440 -32.33 3.07 -0.37
CA TYR A 440 -31.86 2.99 -1.75
C TYR A 440 -33.01 3.02 -2.75
N LYS A 441 -34.07 2.25 -2.53
CA LYS A 441 -35.29 2.29 -3.36
C LYS A 441 -35.90 3.68 -3.42
N ARG A 442 -35.85 4.43 -2.31
CA ARG A 442 -36.36 5.80 -2.25
C ARG A 442 -35.53 6.78 -3.07
N ILE A 443 -34.19 6.75 -2.93
CA ILE A 443 -33.30 7.71 -3.60
C ILE A 443 -33.12 7.40 -5.09
N SER A 444 -33.31 6.16 -5.52
CA SER A 444 -33.21 5.73 -6.93
C SER A 444 -34.49 5.93 -7.75
N LYS A 445 -35.61 6.35 -7.12
CA LYS A 445 -36.91 6.61 -7.81
C LYS A 445 -36.80 7.45 -9.09
N PRO A 446 -35.91 8.48 -9.17
CA PRO A 446 -35.81 9.27 -10.40
C PRO A 446 -35.34 8.46 -11.62
N GLY A 447 -34.79 7.29 -11.39
CA GLY A 447 -34.23 6.43 -12.46
C GLY A 447 -32.77 6.77 -12.80
N ASN A 448 -32.14 5.87 -13.54
CA ASN A 448 -30.72 5.90 -13.84
C ASN A 448 -30.28 7.20 -14.53
N ARG A 449 -30.91 7.53 -15.66
CA ARG A 449 -30.57 8.71 -16.46
C ARG A 449 -30.65 10.01 -15.68
N ILE A 450 -31.73 10.21 -14.91
CA ILE A 450 -31.94 11.44 -14.14
C ILE A 450 -30.92 11.52 -13.00
N CYS A 451 -30.60 10.42 -12.33
CA CYS A 451 -29.57 10.38 -11.29
C CYS A 451 -28.20 10.73 -11.86
N TYR A 452 -27.83 10.21 -13.03
CA TYR A 452 -26.59 10.55 -13.72
C TYR A 452 -26.54 12.03 -14.13
N GLU A 453 -27.57 12.56 -14.77
CA GLU A 453 -27.62 13.97 -15.18
C GLU A 453 -27.49 14.91 -13.98
N ARG A 454 -28.16 14.60 -12.86
CA ARG A 454 -28.05 15.37 -11.61
C ARG A 454 -26.69 15.26 -10.98
N PHE A 455 -26.06 14.08 -11.03
CA PHE A 455 -24.68 13.91 -10.60
C PHE A 455 -23.75 14.79 -11.42
N VAL A 456 -23.79 14.73 -12.74
CA VAL A 456 -22.93 15.53 -13.64
C VAL A 456 -23.17 17.02 -13.42
N ARG A 457 -24.43 17.46 -13.30
CA ARG A 457 -24.75 18.87 -12.98
C ARG A 457 -24.15 19.32 -11.65
N ALA A 458 -24.25 18.48 -10.62
CA ALA A 458 -23.66 18.78 -9.32
C ALA A 458 -22.14 18.79 -9.39
N ALA A 459 -21.52 17.80 -10.02
CA ALA A 459 -20.08 17.68 -10.14
C ALA A 459 -19.45 18.84 -10.95
N SER A 460 -20.16 19.30 -11.99
CA SER A 460 -19.74 20.41 -12.85
C SER A 460 -20.12 21.80 -12.31
N PHE A 461 -20.59 21.91 -11.08
CA PHE A 461 -21.08 23.20 -10.54
C PHE A 461 -19.98 24.26 -10.51
N PHE A 462 -18.78 23.90 -10.13
CA PHE A 462 -17.63 24.81 -10.12
C PHE A 462 -16.91 24.81 -11.47
N LYS A 463 -17.33 25.70 -12.36
CA LYS A 463 -16.77 25.82 -13.72
C LYS A 463 -15.53 26.71 -13.83
N ASN A 464 -15.14 27.42 -12.78
CA ASN A 464 -14.17 28.49 -12.88
C ASN A 464 -12.73 27.99 -12.82
N LYS A 465 -11.98 28.21 -13.91
CA LYS A 465 -10.58 27.81 -14.13
C LYS A 465 -9.55 28.40 -13.16
N LYS A 466 -9.94 29.38 -12.31
CA LYS A 466 -9.08 29.94 -11.25
C LYS A 466 -8.87 29.02 -10.05
N TYR A 467 -9.57 27.88 -9.98
CA TYR A 467 -9.41 26.95 -8.88
C TYR A 467 -8.28 25.97 -9.18
N LEU A 468 -7.28 25.96 -8.32
CA LEU A 468 -6.06 25.16 -8.43
C LEU A 468 -6.24 23.70 -7.98
N LYS A 469 -7.47 23.20 -7.85
CA LYS A 469 -7.75 21.87 -7.29
C LYS A 469 -8.77 21.12 -8.12
N PHE A 470 -8.44 19.87 -8.41
CA PHE A 470 -9.36 18.91 -9.01
C PHE A 470 -9.72 17.82 -8.02
N TRP A 471 -10.80 17.10 -8.27
CA TRP A 471 -11.13 15.88 -7.56
C TRP A 471 -11.64 14.82 -8.55
N ILE A 472 -11.52 13.55 -8.15
CA ILE A 472 -11.97 12.43 -8.95
C ILE A 472 -13.39 12.08 -8.54
N ALA A 473 -14.29 11.91 -9.52
CA ALA A 473 -15.72 11.74 -9.26
C ALA A 473 -16.09 10.42 -8.55
N MET A 474 -15.23 9.40 -8.60
CA MET A 474 -15.57 8.05 -8.24
C MET A 474 -15.77 7.82 -6.73
N ASP A 475 -14.90 8.27 -5.87
CA ASP A 475 -15.01 7.97 -4.42
C ASP A 475 -14.47 9.09 -3.55
N ARG A 476 -15.00 10.28 -3.74
CA ARG A 476 -14.58 11.38 -2.92
C ARG A 476 -15.11 11.28 -1.50
N ASN A 477 -14.27 10.72 -0.64
CA ASN A 477 -14.35 11.03 0.78
C ASN A 477 -13.46 12.25 1.01
N PRO A 478 -14.01 13.45 1.33
CA PRO A 478 -13.24 14.68 1.50
C PRO A 478 -12.17 14.59 2.62
N TYR A 479 -12.23 13.52 3.41
CA TYR A 479 -11.25 13.22 4.46
C TYR A 479 -10.17 12.21 4.02
N LYS A 480 -10.37 11.48 2.92
CA LYS A 480 -9.51 10.37 2.51
C LYS A 480 -8.81 10.58 1.17
N VAL A 481 -9.41 11.31 0.25
CA VAL A 481 -8.83 11.55 -1.08
C VAL A 481 -8.26 12.95 -1.12
N PRO A 482 -6.94 13.11 -1.26
CA PRO A 482 -6.32 14.41 -1.40
C PRO A 482 -6.78 15.06 -2.71
N LEU A 483 -6.96 16.38 -2.66
CA LEU A 483 -7.21 17.18 -3.86
C LEU A 483 -5.90 17.30 -4.65
N VAL A 484 -5.94 16.89 -5.90
CA VAL A 484 -4.82 17.10 -6.82
C VAL A 484 -4.81 18.56 -7.26
N ARG A 485 -3.67 19.26 -7.16
CA ARG A 485 -3.53 20.61 -7.68
C ARG A 485 -3.48 20.58 -9.20
N MET A 486 -4.06 21.59 -9.83
CA MET A 486 -4.05 21.71 -11.29
C MET A 486 -2.62 21.78 -11.85
N SER A 487 -1.71 22.46 -11.15
CA SER A 487 -0.28 22.51 -11.50
C SER A 487 0.36 21.11 -11.55
N ASN A 488 0.01 20.24 -10.60
CA ASN A 488 0.54 18.87 -10.58
C ASN A 488 0.00 18.02 -11.76
N TYR A 489 -1.18 18.38 -12.29
CA TYR A 489 -1.75 17.70 -13.44
C TYR A 489 -1.17 18.19 -14.77
N THR A 490 -0.78 19.45 -14.87
CA THR A 490 -0.20 20.05 -16.09
C THR A 490 1.31 19.81 -16.19
N ASP A 491 1.97 19.57 -15.07
CA ASP A 491 3.42 19.37 -14.96
C ASP A 491 3.70 17.86 -14.81
N CYS A 492 3.31 17.10 -15.83
CA CYS A 492 3.40 15.64 -15.84
C CYS A 492 4.63 15.20 -16.64
N MET A 493 5.25 14.13 -16.19
CA MET A 493 6.26 13.39 -16.94
C MET A 493 5.63 12.19 -17.66
N GLU A 494 6.16 11.85 -18.81
CA GLU A 494 5.85 10.58 -19.45
C GLU A 494 6.58 9.46 -18.71
N ILE A 495 5.89 8.32 -18.53
CA ILE A 495 6.43 7.14 -17.89
C ILE A 495 6.16 5.93 -18.78
N GLU A 496 7.13 5.07 -18.94
CA GLU A 496 6.93 3.77 -19.56
C GLU A 496 6.05 2.88 -18.67
N PHE A 497 5.13 2.15 -19.31
CA PHE A 497 4.25 1.20 -18.64
C PHE A 497 4.27 -0.11 -19.45
N GLU A 498 4.89 -1.15 -18.88
CA GLU A 498 5.04 -2.48 -19.45
C GLU A 498 4.05 -3.51 -18.88
#